data_6a3480fe60f1989c91cc6f5197043f25
#
_entry.id   6a3480fe60f1989c91cc6f5197043f25
#
_cell.length_a   1.000
_cell.length_b   1.000
_cell.length_c   1.000
_cell.angle_alpha   90.00
_cell.angle_beta   90.00
_cell.angle_gamma   90.00
#
_symmetry.space_group_name_H-M   'P 1'
#
loop_
_entity.id
_entity.type
_entity.pdbx_description
1 polymer ?
#
loop_
_entity_poly.entity_id
_entity_poly.type
_entity_poly.pdbx_seq_one_letter_code
_entity_poly.pdbx_strand_id
1 'polypeptide(L)'
;MLRILVLFLSLNLLSDVNKFIDASSKKYDQLALDLWDYAEMGYQEVKSSNALKKVLKEEGFSIRSNIAGIPTAFIAEYNNGGPVIAILAEYDALPGLSQNNVPYRESVGGVAGHACGHNLFGAGSVHAAVAVKRWLRNTNTLGTIRLYGTPAEEGGSGKVYIAREGEFKDVDTVLHWHPDTQNRAHFSASNGNKSAKFKFKGISSHAAGAPQNGRSALDGVEAMNMMVNMLREHMDEEARIHYVITKGGLAPNVVPEEAEVYYYVRHPNVDGVRDLFNRVVKAAEGASQGTETVSYTHLRAHETPV
;
A
#
# COMPACT_ATOMS: atom_id res chain seq x y z
N MET A 1 19.62 -32.66 -31.56
CA MET A 1 19.77 -33.31 -30.25
C MET A 1 20.05 -32.36 -29.11
N LEU A 2 20.95 -31.38 -29.22
CA LEU A 2 21.30 -30.47 -28.12
C LEU A 2 20.10 -29.61 -27.60
N ARG A 3 19.25 -29.09 -28.51
CA ARG A 3 18.06 -28.28 -28.11
C ARG A 3 16.99 -29.09 -27.36
N ILE A 4 16.82 -30.37 -27.67
CA ILE A 4 15.87 -31.26 -26.99
C ILE A 4 16.40 -31.62 -25.60
N LEU A 5 17.71 -31.85 -25.46
CA LEU A 5 18.33 -32.15 -24.17
C LEU A 5 18.24 -30.96 -23.20
N VAL A 6 18.43 -29.73 -23.68
CA VAL A 6 18.28 -28.49 -22.87
C VAL A 6 16.83 -28.32 -22.42
N LEU A 7 15.85 -28.64 -23.28
CA LEU A 7 14.42 -28.57 -22.94
C LEU A 7 14.03 -29.60 -21.86
N PHE A 8 14.54 -30.83 -21.94
CA PHE A 8 14.30 -31.87 -20.94
C PHE A 8 14.97 -31.56 -19.59
N LEU A 9 16.18 -30.99 -19.60
CA LEU A 9 16.83 -30.53 -18.37
C LEU A 9 16.06 -29.39 -17.68
N SER A 10 15.58 -28.43 -18.46
CA SER A 10 14.80 -27.30 -17.91
C SER A 10 13.44 -27.73 -17.32
N LEU A 11 12.77 -28.71 -17.95
CA LEU A 11 11.52 -29.28 -17.46
C LEU A 11 11.72 -30.06 -16.14
N ASN A 12 12.79 -30.80 -15.97
CA ASN A 12 13.10 -31.51 -14.73
C ASN A 12 13.45 -30.55 -13.58
N LEU A 13 14.16 -29.46 -13.85
CA LEU A 13 14.52 -28.47 -12.85
C LEU A 13 13.29 -27.71 -12.32
N LEU A 14 12.34 -27.36 -13.20
CA LEU A 14 11.04 -26.78 -12.80
C LEU A 14 10.20 -27.76 -11.98
N SER A 15 10.23 -29.05 -12.34
CA SER A 15 9.55 -30.11 -11.59
C SER A 15 10.05 -30.20 -10.13
N ASP A 16 11.35 -30.02 -9.89
CA ASP A 16 11.93 -30.11 -8.54
C ASP A 16 11.59 -28.88 -7.68
N VAL A 17 11.48 -27.68 -8.27
CA VAL A 17 11.01 -26.47 -7.59
C VAL A 17 9.53 -26.64 -7.17
N ASN A 18 8.68 -27.12 -8.08
CA ASN A 18 7.26 -27.34 -7.79
C ASN A 18 7.06 -28.39 -6.70
N LYS A 19 7.79 -29.53 -6.76
CA LYS A 19 7.76 -30.55 -5.69
C LYS A 19 8.14 -29.99 -4.33
N PHE A 20 9.14 -29.09 -4.27
CA PHE A 20 9.50 -28.44 -3.01
C PHE A 20 8.39 -27.54 -2.51
N ILE A 21 7.80 -26.71 -3.40
CA ILE A 21 6.68 -25.83 -3.06
C ILE A 21 5.52 -26.65 -2.49
N ASP A 22 5.11 -27.71 -3.19
CA ASP A 22 4.01 -28.57 -2.75
C ASP A 22 4.31 -29.25 -1.40
N ALA A 23 5.51 -29.79 -1.23
CA ALA A 23 5.92 -30.48 0.00
C ALA A 23 6.03 -29.56 1.23
N SER A 24 6.29 -28.28 1.02
CA SER A 24 6.46 -27.28 2.10
C SER A 24 5.25 -26.36 2.28
N SER A 25 4.20 -26.50 1.47
CA SER A 25 3.03 -25.60 1.43
C SER A 25 2.44 -25.34 2.82
N LYS A 26 2.24 -26.38 3.65
CA LYS A 26 1.67 -26.24 4.99
C LYS A 26 2.37 -25.23 5.89
N LYS A 27 3.71 -25.12 5.78
CA LYS A 27 4.51 -24.14 6.56
C LYS A 27 4.15 -22.72 6.15
N TYR A 28 4.03 -22.46 4.86
CA TYR A 28 3.77 -21.13 4.32
C TYR A 28 2.29 -20.77 4.32
N ASP A 29 1.39 -21.75 4.22
CA ASP A 29 -0.04 -21.58 4.46
C ASP A 29 -0.28 -21.13 5.90
N GLN A 30 0.39 -21.76 6.88
CA GLN A 30 0.30 -21.33 8.28
C GLN A 30 0.88 -19.91 8.46
N LEU A 31 1.99 -19.59 7.81
CA LEU A 31 2.55 -18.23 7.84
C LEU A 31 1.55 -17.19 7.32
N ALA A 32 0.84 -17.50 6.22
CA ALA A 32 -0.20 -16.63 5.67
C ALA A 32 -1.39 -16.45 6.64
N LEU A 33 -1.78 -17.53 7.33
CA LEU A 33 -2.82 -17.47 8.36
C LEU A 33 -2.39 -16.70 9.61
N ASP A 34 -1.12 -16.84 10.02
CA ASP A 34 -0.58 -16.07 11.14
C ASP A 34 -0.61 -14.55 10.83
N LEU A 35 -0.21 -14.14 9.60
CA LEU A 35 -0.31 -12.76 9.15
C LEU A 35 -1.77 -12.29 9.11
N TRP A 36 -2.69 -13.15 8.62
CA TRP A 36 -4.13 -12.87 8.62
C TRP A 36 -4.65 -12.55 10.02
N ASP A 37 -4.26 -13.34 11.01
CA ASP A 37 -4.68 -13.17 12.39
C ASP A 37 -4.06 -11.92 13.04
N TYR A 38 -2.84 -11.55 12.65
CA TYR A 38 -2.21 -10.32 13.16
C TYR A 38 -2.90 -9.06 12.65
N ALA A 39 -3.30 -9.03 11.39
CA ALA A 39 -4.01 -7.94 10.72
C ALA A 39 -3.49 -6.54 11.10
N GLU A 40 -2.18 -6.35 11.05
CA GLU A 40 -1.50 -5.12 11.46
C GLU A 40 -1.52 -4.09 10.34
N MET A 41 -1.90 -2.86 10.66
CA MET A 41 -1.93 -1.75 9.71
C MET A 41 -0.53 -1.23 9.39
N GLY A 42 -0.42 -0.50 8.29
CA GLY A 42 0.83 0.08 7.80
C GLY A 42 1.66 0.80 8.86
N TYR A 43 2.96 0.55 8.88
CA TYR A 43 3.97 0.94 9.86
C TYR A 43 3.81 0.32 11.26
N GLN A 44 2.82 -0.51 11.49
CA GLN A 44 2.56 -1.22 12.76
C GLN A 44 2.75 -2.74 12.64
N GLU A 45 3.24 -3.24 11.50
CA GLU A 45 3.34 -4.66 11.14
C GLU A 45 4.50 -5.37 11.87
N VAL A 46 4.59 -5.21 13.18
CA VAL A 46 5.73 -5.72 13.99
C VAL A 46 5.73 -7.24 14.04
N LYS A 47 4.58 -7.87 14.31
CA LYS A 47 4.46 -9.34 14.37
C LYS A 47 4.65 -9.95 12.99
N SER A 48 4.00 -9.37 11.97
CA SER A 48 4.07 -9.81 10.58
C SER A 48 5.49 -9.77 10.05
N SER A 49 6.18 -8.63 10.19
CA SER A 49 7.59 -8.46 9.82
C SER A 49 8.49 -9.47 10.54
N ASN A 50 8.28 -9.69 11.84
CA ASN A 50 9.09 -10.63 12.63
C ASN A 50 8.84 -12.09 12.22
N ALA A 51 7.59 -12.47 11.90
CA ALA A 51 7.27 -13.82 11.43
C ALA A 51 7.96 -14.11 10.08
N LEU A 52 7.89 -13.19 9.13
CA LEU A 52 8.56 -13.32 7.83
C LEU A 52 10.09 -13.41 7.99
N LYS A 53 10.69 -12.50 8.79
CA LYS A 53 12.13 -12.50 9.08
C LYS A 53 12.59 -13.80 9.75
N LYS A 54 11.79 -14.33 10.68
CA LYS A 54 12.11 -15.59 11.37
C LYS A 54 12.24 -16.74 10.37
N VAL A 55 11.24 -16.93 9.50
CA VAL A 55 11.27 -17.98 8.48
C VAL A 55 12.49 -17.82 7.55
N LEU A 56 12.75 -16.62 7.06
CA LEU A 56 13.90 -16.36 6.17
C LEU A 56 15.24 -16.62 6.86
N LYS A 57 15.37 -16.26 8.13
CA LYS A 57 16.58 -16.54 8.93
C LYS A 57 16.78 -18.03 9.15
N GLU A 58 15.74 -18.78 9.49
CA GLU A 58 15.77 -20.25 9.61
C GLU A 58 16.18 -20.92 8.30
N GLU A 59 15.72 -20.34 7.18
CA GLU A 59 16.11 -20.79 5.84
C GLU A 59 17.50 -20.28 5.39
N GLY A 60 18.24 -19.56 6.26
CA GLY A 60 19.63 -19.15 6.04
C GLY A 60 19.81 -17.92 5.14
N PHE A 61 18.86 -17.01 5.16
CA PHE A 61 19.06 -15.65 4.64
C PHE A 61 19.71 -14.75 5.68
N SER A 62 20.57 -13.83 5.24
CA SER A 62 21.04 -12.71 6.06
C SER A 62 19.96 -11.63 6.10
N ILE A 63 19.72 -11.04 7.30
CA ILE A 63 18.62 -10.07 7.50
C ILE A 63 19.19 -8.70 7.86
N ARG A 64 18.82 -7.66 7.10
CA ARG A 64 18.96 -6.25 7.48
C ARG A 64 17.57 -5.73 7.84
N SER A 65 17.41 -5.14 9.02
CA SER A 65 16.15 -4.55 9.50
C SER A 65 16.23 -3.03 9.53
N ASN A 66 15.10 -2.37 9.77
CA ASN A 66 14.98 -0.91 9.87
C ASN A 66 15.46 -0.20 8.57
N ILE A 67 15.05 -0.73 7.42
CA ILE A 67 15.41 -0.18 6.12
C ILE A 67 14.69 1.16 5.91
N ALA A 68 15.41 2.15 5.40
CA ALA A 68 14.90 3.51 5.19
C ALA A 68 14.32 4.16 6.48
N GLY A 69 14.81 3.77 7.67
CA GLY A 69 14.30 4.25 8.95
C GLY A 69 12.92 3.70 9.33
N ILE A 70 12.41 2.70 8.59
CA ILE A 70 11.11 2.06 8.86
C ILE A 70 11.35 0.79 9.70
N PRO A 71 10.93 0.72 10.97
CA PRO A 71 11.23 -0.41 11.87
C PRO A 71 10.72 -1.76 11.36
N THR A 72 9.61 -1.77 10.63
CA THR A 72 8.98 -2.97 10.09
C THR A 72 9.53 -3.37 8.72
N ALA A 73 10.26 -2.49 8.01
CA ALA A 73 10.92 -2.81 6.75
C ALA A 73 12.20 -3.62 6.96
N PHE A 74 12.45 -4.57 6.07
CA PHE A 74 13.64 -5.40 6.11
C PHE A 74 14.08 -5.86 4.72
N ILE A 75 15.36 -6.27 4.61
CA ILE A 75 15.89 -6.95 3.44
C ILE A 75 16.49 -8.28 3.90
N ALA A 76 16.08 -9.36 3.25
CA ALA A 76 16.63 -10.70 3.43
C ALA A 76 17.39 -11.11 2.19
N GLU A 77 18.67 -11.43 2.33
CA GLU A 77 19.56 -11.73 1.21
C GLU A 77 20.15 -13.13 1.32
N TYR A 78 20.10 -13.87 0.23
CA TYR A 78 20.95 -15.01 -0.04
C TYR A 78 21.87 -14.66 -1.20
N ASN A 79 23.16 -14.51 -0.93
CA ASN A 79 24.16 -14.12 -1.93
C ASN A 79 25.00 -15.35 -2.33
N ASN A 80 24.97 -15.66 -3.63
CA ASN A 80 25.79 -16.69 -4.26
C ASN A 80 26.46 -16.14 -5.54
N GLY A 81 26.75 -14.82 -5.55
CA GLY A 81 27.26 -14.13 -6.75
C GLY A 81 26.21 -13.99 -7.84
N GLY A 82 26.64 -13.61 -9.05
CA GLY A 82 25.76 -13.46 -10.21
C GLY A 82 24.77 -12.28 -10.10
N PRO A 83 23.71 -12.26 -10.92
CA PRO A 83 22.74 -11.18 -10.91
C PRO A 83 21.94 -11.13 -9.61
N VAL A 84 21.55 -9.90 -9.21
CA VAL A 84 20.73 -9.62 -8.04
C VAL A 84 19.26 -9.52 -8.45
N ILE A 85 18.46 -10.47 -8.02
CA ILE A 85 17.02 -10.50 -8.28
C ILE A 85 16.28 -10.19 -6.98
N ALA A 86 15.54 -9.10 -6.99
CA ALA A 86 14.69 -8.69 -5.88
C ALA A 86 13.28 -9.28 -6.00
N ILE A 87 12.73 -9.70 -4.88
CA ILE A 87 11.33 -10.11 -4.72
C ILE A 87 10.71 -9.18 -3.68
N LEU A 88 9.59 -8.55 -4.00
CA LEU A 88 8.87 -7.70 -3.05
C LEU A 88 7.88 -8.53 -2.23
N ALA A 89 7.63 -8.08 -1.00
CA ALA A 89 6.67 -8.70 -0.09
C ALA A 89 5.95 -7.62 0.71
N GLU A 90 4.63 -7.54 0.57
CA GLU A 90 3.74 -6.70 1.37
C GLU A 90 3.08 -7.54 2.47
N TYR A 91 2.70 -6.91 3.59
CA TYR A 91 2.11 -7.61 4.74
C TYR A 91 1.29 -6.69 5.66
N ASP A 92 0.90 -5.51 5.19
CA ASP A 92 0.01 -4.58 5.90
C ASP A 92 -1.46 -4.89 5.62
N ALA A 93 -2.32 -4.62 6.61
CA ALA A 93 -3.76 -4.81 6.56
C ALA A 93 -4.49 -3.47 6.35
N LEU A 94 -5.73 -3.55 5.86
CA LEU A 94 -6.63 -2.42 5.66
C LEU A 94 -7.47 -2.14 6.90
N PRO A 95 -7.69 -0.85 7.27
CA PRO A 95 -8.52 -0.51 8.41
C PRO A 95 -10.00 -0.85 8.18
N GLY A 96 -10.69 -1.35 9.20
CA GLY A 96 -12.13 -1.59 9.20
C GLY A 96 -12.62 -2.78 8.37
N LEU A 97 -11.71 -3.58 7.81
CA LEU A 97 -12.04 -4.70 6.91
C LEU A 97 -11.72 -6.06 7.54
N SER A 98 -12.10 -6.26 8.81
CA SER A 98 -11.94 -7.57 9.47
C SER A 98 -12.83 -8.62 8.82
N GLN A 99 -12.30 -9.85 8.68
CA GLN A 99 -12.99 -10.95 8.04
C GLN A 99 -12.65 -12.27 8.76
N ASN A 100 -13.65 -13.11 9.00
CA ASN A 100 -13.44 -14.46 9.51
C ASN A 100 -12.86 -15.39 8.44
N ASN A 101 -12.18 -16.46 8.86
CA ASN A 101 -11.62 -17.48 7.96
C ASN A 101 -12.71 -18.44 7.43
N VAL A 102 -13.63 -17.87 6.64
CA VAL A 102 -14.75 -18.59 6.00
C VAL A 102 -14.92 -18.10 4.57
N PRO A 103 -15.46 -18.91 3.64
CA PRO A 103 -15.57 -18.57 2.22
C PRO A 103 -16.71 -17.59 1.89
N TYR A 104 -17.27 -16.92 2.88
CA TYR A 104 -18.32 -15.91 2.74
C TYR A 104 -18.01 -14.71 3.63
N ARG A 105 -18.65 -13.58 3.35
CA ARG A 105 -18.42 -12.34 4.10
C ARG A 105 -18.94 -12.46 5.55
N GLU A 106 -18.02 -12.43 6.50
CA GLU A 106 -18.33 -12.46 7.94
C GLU A 106 -17.31 -11.63 8.70
N SER A 107 -17.70 -10.44 9.15
CA SER A 107 -16.83 -9.58 9.94
C SER A 107 -16.68 -10.13 11.36
N VAL A 108 -15.46 -10.11 11.90
CA VAL A 108 -15.18 -10.48 13.29
C VAL A 108 -15.12 -9.26 14.24
N GLY A 109 -15.51 -8.06 13.74
CA GLY A 109 -15.53 -6.84 14.57
C GLY A 109 -14.14 -6.26 14.87
N GLY A 110 -13.09 -6.76 14.22
CA GLY A 110 -11.72 -6.24 14.36
C GLY A 110 -11.52 -4.90 13.70
N VAL A 111 -10.44 -4.21 14.09
CA VAL A 111 -10.09 -2.86 13.58
C VAL A 111 -9.48 -2.88 12.18
N ALA A 112 -8.95 -4.02 11.74
CA ALA A 112 -8.29 -4.19 10.43
C ALA A 112 -8.46 -5.62 9.89
N GLY A 113 -8.15 -5.82 8.60
CA GLY A 113 -8.15 -7.13 7.96
C GLY A 113 -7.43 -7.13 6.60
N HIS A 114 -7.00 -8.30 6.14
CA HIS A 114 -6.26 -8.48 4.90
C HIS A 114 -7.18 -8.59 3.66
N ALA A 115 -8.03 -7.59 3.44
CA ALA A 115 -8.94 -7.58 2.28
C ALA A 115 -8.22 -7.43 0.93
N CYS A 116 -6.97 -6.94 0.92
CA CYS A 116 -6.11 -6.84 -0.26
C CYS A 116 -5.23 -8.10 -0.48
N GLY A 117 -5.20 -9.03 0.49
CA GLY A 117 -4.44 -10.27 0.37
C GLY A 117 -2.94 -10.15 0.65
N HIS A 118 -2.48 -9.09 1.32
CA HIS A 118 -1.06 -8.91 1.63
C HIS A 118 -0.49 -9.99 2.56
N ASN A 119 -1.31 -10.66 3.35
CA ASN A 119 -0.92 -11.87 4.09
C ASN A 119 -0.45 -12.99 3.16
N LEU A 120 -1.15 -13.20 2.03
CA LEU A 120 -0.75 -14.16 1.00
C LEU A 120 0.49 -13.66 0.25
N PHE A 121 0.54 -12.36 -0.05
CA PHE A 121 1.67 -11.75 -0.74
C PHE A 121 2.97 -11.91 0.06
N GLY A 122 2.97 -11.58 1.34
CA GLY A 122 4.13 -11.74 2.22
C GLY A 122 4.60 -13.19 2.31
N ALA A 123 3.70 -14.11 2.64
CA ALA A 123 4.02 -15.53 2.81
C ALA A 123 4.45 -16.20 1.49
N GLY A 124 3.75 -15.93 0.39
CA GLY A 124 4.06 -16.47 -0.93
C GLY A 124 5.41 -15.97 -1.46
N SER A 125 5.74 -14.69 -1.26
CA SER A 125 7.04 -14.14 -1.64
C SER A 125 8.19 -14.78 -0.86
N VAL A 126 8.01 -15.02 0.45
CA VAL A 126 8.99 -15.75 1.27
C VAL A 126 9.18 -17.17 0.74
N HIS A 127 8.08 -17.87 0.44
CA HIS A 127 8.12 -19.22 -0.11
C HIS A 127 8.87 -19.27 -1.44
N ALA A 128 8.57 -18.34 -2.35
CA ALA A 128 9.24 -18.21 -3.63
C ALA A 128 10.75 -17.95 -3.47
N ALA A 129 11.14 -17.02 -2.58
CA ALA A 129 12.54 -16.72 -2.33
C ALA A 129 13.32 -17.96 -1.82
N VAL A 130 12.72 -18.72 -0.92
CA VAL A 130 13.31 -19.97 -0.39
C VAL A 130 13.39 -21.04 -1.48
N ALA A 131 12.38 -21.19 -2.31
CA ALA A 131 12.37 -22.14 -3.41
C ALA A 131 13.48 -21.84 -4.44
N VAL A 132 13.64 -20.57 -4.84
CA VAL A 132 14.68 -20.12 -5.76
C VAL A 132 16.08 -20.31 -5.13
N LYS A 133 16.27 -19.94 -3.86
CA LYS A 133 17.52 -20.20 -3.15
C LYS A 133 17.91 -21.69 -3.21
N ARG A 134 16.97 -22.61 -2.95
CA ARG A 134 17.22 -24.05 -3.03
C ARG A 134 17.60 -24.48 -4.42
N TRP A 135 16.91 -23.94 -5.42
CA TRP A 135 17.23 -24.23 -6.83
C TRP A 135 18.63 -23.76 -7.18
N LEU A 136 19.04 -22.54 -6.83
CA LEU A 136 20.41 -22.03 -7.06
C LEU A 136 21.46 -22.94 -6.45
N ARG A 137 21.25 -23.40 -5.21
CA ARG A 137 22.17 -24.33 -4.53
C ARG A 137 22.23 -25.68 -5.21
N ASN A 138 21.08 -26.27 -5.56
CA ASN A 138 21.00 -27.63 -6.12
C ASN A 138 21.58 -27.69 -7.54
N THR A 139 21.50 -26.61 -8.28
CA THR A 139 22.01 -26.49 -9.65
C THR A 139 23.41 -25.90 -9.74
N ASN A 140 23.97 -25.45 -8.61
CA ASN A 140 25.22 -24.69 -8.56
C ASN A 140 25.20 -23.46 -9.48
N THR A 141 24.03 -22.82 -9.60
CA THR A 141 23.82 -21.61 -10.42
C THR A 141 24.16 -20.38 -9.59
N LEU A 142 24.92 -19.45 -10.20
CA LEU A 142 25.21 -18.17 -9.57
C LEU A 142 23.97 -17.27 -9.61
N GLY A 143 23.66 -16.61 -8.52
CA GLY A 143 22.57 -15.66 -8.38
C GLY A 143 22.40 -15.19 -6.94
N THR A 144 22.00 -13.96 -6.77
CA THR A 144 21.66 -13.37 -5.47
C THR A 144 20.15 -13.14 -5.43
N ILE A 145 19.50 -13.70 -4.43
CA ILE A 145 18.07 -13.46 -4.16
C ILE A 145 17.95 -12.53 -2.97
N ARG A 146 17.25 -11.42 -3.20
CA ARG A 146 17.02 -10.40 -2.19
C ARG A 146 15.52 -10.17 -2.03
N LEU A 147 14.95 -10.59 -0.89
CA LEU A 147 13.56 -10.32 -0.56
C LEU A 147 13.48 -9.00 0.22
N TYR A 148 12.65 -8.09 -0.26
CA TYR A 148 12.34 -6.82 0.37
C TYR A 148 11.01 -6.92 1.08
N GLY A 149 11.01 -6.87 2.41
CA GLY A 149 9.81 -6.64 3.21
C GLY A 149 9.43 -5.18 3.13
N THR A 150 8.36 -4.90 2.39
CA THR A 150 7.90 -3.55 2.04
C THR A 150 6.59 -3.23 2.75
N PRO A 151 6.64 -2.71 3.99
CA PRO A 151 5.46 -2.40 4.80
C PRO A 151 4.68 -1.22 4.26
N ALA A 152 3.48 -1.03 4.78
CA ALA A 152 2.65 0.16 4.62
C ALA A 152 2.36 0.52 3.15
N GLU A 153 2.00 -0.47 2.31
CA GLU A 153 1.53 -0.20 0.95
C GLU A 153 0.23 0.60 1.00
N GLU A 154 -0.72 0.19 1.86
CA GLU A 154 -2.05 0.78 2.03
C GLU A 154 -1.99 2.20 2.64
N GLY A 155 -1.61 3.16 1.79
CA GLY A 155 -1.56 4.57 2.14
C GLY A 155 -0.31 5.04 2.89
N GLY A 156 0.68 4.16 3.10
CA GLY A 156 1.97 4.48 3.73
C GLY A 156 3.12 4.66 2.73
N SER A 157 3.04 4.00 1.56
CA SER A 157 4.06 4.07 0.50
C SER A 157 5.47 3.67 0.95
N GLY A 158 5.60 2.63 1.78
CA GLY A 158 6.89 2.21 2.33
C GLY A 158 7.96 1.95 1.28
N LYS A 159 7.60 1.37 0.12
CA LYS A 159 8.51 1.14 -1.01
C LYS A 159 9.17 2.42 -1.54
N VAL A 160 8.47 3.54 -1.49
CA VAL A 160 8.97 4.83 -1.95
C VAL A 160 10.18 5.28 -1.12
N TYR A 161 10.10 5.12 0.20
CA TYR A 161 11.22 5.45 1.09
C TYR A 161 12.40 4.52 0.86
N ILE A 162 12.16 3.21 0.72
CA ILE A 162 13.20 2.21 0.42
C ILE A 162 13.90 2.54 -0.91
N ALA A 163 13.15 2.90 -1.95
CA ALA A 163 13.71 3.28 -3.24
C ALA A 163 14.50 4.61 -3.16
N ARG A 164 14.01 5.59 -2.41
CA ARG A 164 14.67 6.89 -2.20
C ARG A 164 16.00 6.75 -1.52
N GLU A 165 16.14 5.85 -0.55
CA GLU A 165 17.41 5.53 0.12
C GLU A 165 18.38 4.74 -0.78
N GLY A 166 17.94 4.37 -1.98
CA GLY A 166 18.81 3.73 -2.98
C GLY A 166 19.01 2.23 -2.77
N GLU A 167 18.16 1.58 -2.00
CA GLU A 167 18.28 0.15 -1.69
C GLU A 167 18.06 -0.78 -2.90
N PHE A 168 17.65 -0.24 -4.05
CA PHE A 168 17.50 -0.97 -5.31
C PHE A 168 18.59 -0.67 -6.35
N LYS A 169 19.62 0.16 -6.04
CA LYS A 169 20.60 0.63 -7.03
C LYS A 169 21.44 -0.48 -7.66
N ASP A 170 21.69 -1.54 -6.92
CA ASP A 170 22.48 -2.70 -7.35
C ASP A 170 21.63 -3.92 -7.73
N VAL A 171 20.32 -3.72 -7.93
CA VAL A 171 19.37 -4.77 -8.29
C VAL A 171 19.20 -4.79 -9.81
N ASP A 172 19.42 -5.96 -10.42
CA ASP A 172 19.28 -6.16 -11.86
C ASP A 172 17.81 -6.28 -12.29
N THR A 173 16.99 -6.92 -11.44
CA THR A 173 15.55 -7.14 -11.74
C THR A 173 14.74 -7.18 -10.45
N VAL A 174 13.58 -6.52 -10.46
CA VAL A 174 12.60 -6.56 -9.38
C VAL A 174 11.38 -7.34 -9.83
N LEU A 175 11.01 -8.38 -9.09
CA LEU A 175 9.79 -9.15 -9.29
C LEU A 175 8.75 -8.78 -8.24
N HIS A 176 7.56 -8.51 -8.72
CA HIS A 176 6.40 -8.16 -7.92
C HIS A 176 5.20 -8.97 -8.40
N TRP A 177 4.39 -9.46 -7.48
CA TRP A 177 3.09 -10.05 -7.77
C TRP A 177 2.06 -9.49 -6.81
N HIS A 178 0.79 -9.67 -7.09
CA HIS A 178 -0.26 -9.24 -6.19
C HIS A 178 -1.44 -10.22 -6.28
N PRO A 179 -2.05 -10.61 -5.14
CA PRO A 179 -3.28 -11.42 -5.16
C PRO A 179 -4.37 -10.76 -5.99
N ASP A 180 -4.98 -11.54 -6.89
CA ASP A 180 -6.05 -11.08 -7.78
C ASP A 180 -6.99 -12.26 -8.07
N THR A 181 -8.10 -11.99 -8.75
CA THR A 181 -9.09 -13.00 -9.17
C THR A 181 -8.64 -13.84 -10.36
N GLN A 182 -7.56 -13.45 -11.03
CA GLN A 182 -7.03 -14.11 -12.22
C GLN A 182 -5.50 -14.18 -12.20
N ASN A 183 -4.95 -15.31 -12.66
CA ASN A 183 -3.52 -15.45 -12.91
C ASN A 183 -3.16 -14.83 -14.26
N ARG A 184 -2.39 -13.74 -14.27
CA ARG A 184 -1.93 -13.08 -15.49
C ARG A 184 -0.62 -12.32 -15.26
N ALA A 185 0.21 -12.24 -16.32
CA ALA A 185 1.28 -11.26 -16.38
C ALA A 185 0.68 -9.93 -16.87
N HIS A 186 0.82 -8.87 -16.09
CA HIS A 186 0.20 -7.58 -16.36
C HIS A 186 1.25 -6.54 -16.71
N PHE A 187 1.08 -5.89 -17.86
CA PHE A 187 1.88 -4.75 -18.31
C PHE A 187 0.95 -3.56 -18.48
N SER A 188 0.54 -2.93 -17.38
CA SER A 188 -0.24 -1.69 -17.46
C SER A 188 0.41 -0.63 -16.60
N ALA A 189 0.23 0.62 -17.01
CA ALA A 189 0.53 1.76 -16.16
C ALA A 189 -0.40 1.73 -14.94
N SER A 190 0.12 2.09 -13.78
CA SER A 190 -0.68 2.37 -12.59
C SER A 190 -1.00 3.86 -12.51
N ASN A 191 -2.12 4.19 -11.86
CA ASN A 191 -2.43 5.59 -11.59
C ASN A 191 -1.48 6.19 -10.57
N GLY A 192 -0.88 7.33 -10.89
CA GLY A 192 -0.28 8.19 -9.89
C GLY A 192 -1.35 8.66 -8.90
N ASN A 193 -0.97 8.88 -7.64
CA ASN A 193 -1.88 9.35 -6.61
C ASN A 193 -1.26 10.51 -5.84
N LYS A 194 -2.03 11.59 -5.67
CA LYS A 194 -1.69 12.70 -4.77
C LYS A 194 -2.81 12.86 -3.75
N SER A 195 -2.45 12.90 -2.47
CA SER A 195 -3.42 12.95 -1.38
C SER A 195 -3.16 14.12 -0.44
N ALA A 196 -4.25 14.68 0.08
CA ALA A 196 -4.17 15.73 1.09
C ALA A 196 -5.38 15.73 2.01
N LYS A 197 -5.15 16.18 3.25
CA LYS A 197 -6.19 16.58 4.17
C LYS A 197 -6.39 18.08 4.06
N PHE A 198 -7.62 18.49 3.81
CA PHE A 198 -8.04 19.88 3.81
C PHE A 198 -8.76 20.12 5.14
N LYS A 199 -8.18 20.98 5.98
CA LYS A 199 -8.73 21.39 7.25
C LYS A 199 -9.34 22.77 7.10
N PHE A 200 -10.58 22.92 7.52
CA PHE A 200 -11.25 24.19 7.60
C PHE A 200 -11.37 24.63 9.06
N LYS A 201 -11.13 25.92 9.30
CA LYS A 201 -11.37 26.58 10.59
C LYS A 201 -12.40 27.67 10.42
N GLY A 202 -13.40 27.63 11.26
CA GLY A 202 -14.47 28.61 11.35
C GLY A 202 -14.55 29.27 12.72
N ILE A 203 -15.75 29.70 13.11
CA ILE A 203 -16.05 30.32 14.37
C ILE A 203 -17.24 29.60 15.00
N SER A 204 -17.06 29.06 16.21
CA SER A 204 -18.13 28.37 16.92
C SER A 204 -19.15 29.35 17.45
N SER A 205 -20.42 28.97 17.47
CA SER A 205 -21.51 29.68 18.10
C SER A 205 -22.70 28.76 18.41
N HIS A 206 -23.65 29.25 19.19
CA HIS A 206 -24.89 28.50 19.44
C HIS A 206 -25.78 28.55 18.21
N ALA A 207 -26.00 27.39 17.56
CA ALA A 207 -26.65 27.32 16.25
C ALA A 207 -28.11 27.83 16.22
N ALA A 208 -28.81 27.78 17.36
CA ALA A 208 -30.19 28.32 17.47
C ALA A 208 -30.25 29.71 18.15
N GLY A 209 -29.32 29.99 19.07
CA GLY A 209 -29.39 31.23 19.90
C GLY A 209 -28.66 32.42 19.27
N ALA A 210 -27.58 32.20 18.56
CA ALA A 210 -26.74 33.25 17.97
C ALA A 210 -26.00 32.78 16.71
N PRO A 211 -26.68 32.16 15.71
CA PRO A 211 -26.02 31.58 14.53
C PRO A 211 -25.23 32.61 13.71
N GLN A 212 -25.65 33.88 13.71
CA GLN A 212 -25.01 34.97 12.98
C GLN A 212 -23.59 35.27 13.46
N ASN A 213 -23.22 34.82 14.64
CA ASN A 213 -21.87 34.99 15.19
C ASN A 213 -20.91 33.85 14.80
N GLY A 214 -21.48 32.79 14.21
CA GLY A 214 -20.71 31.62 13.78
C GLY A 214 -20.23 31.65 12.31
N ARG A 215 -19.22 30.85 12.02
CA ARG A 215 -18.79 30.49 10.67
C ARG A 215 -18.50 29.01 10.66
N SER A 216 -19.32 28.24 9.94
CA SER A 216 -19.23 26.77 9.98
C SER A 216 -18.05 26.27 9.14
N ALA A 217 -17.10 25.63 9.78
CA ALA A 217 -16.03 24.93 9.07
C ALA A 217 -16.57 23.76 8.24
N LEU A 218 -17.68 23.14 8.66
CA LEU A 218 -18.33 22.07 7.89
C LEU A 218 -18.91 22.60 6.57
N ASP A 219 -19.51 23.80 6.57
CA ASP A 219 -20.00 24.42 5.33
C ASP A 219 -18.86 24.66 4.34
N GLY A 220 -17.65 24.99 4.83
CA GLY A 220 -16.45 25.08 4.01
C GLY A 220 -16.09 23.74 3.34
N VAL A 221 -16.15 22.64 4.10
CA VAL A 221 -15.93 21.29 3.56
C VAL A 221 -17.01 20.91 2.57
N GLU A 222 -18.28 21.16 2.85
CA GLU A 222 -19.40 20.82 1.96
C GLU A 222 -19.34 21.64 0.67
N ALA A 223 -19.07 22.95 0.75
CA ALA A 223 -18.88 23.79 -0.42
C ALA A 223 -17.71 23.31 -1.30
N MET A 224 -16.56 22.97 -0.69
CA MET A 224 -15.44 22.35 -1.41
C MET A 224 -15.86 21.07 -2.11
N ASN A 225 -16.53 20.16 -1.42
CA ASN A 225 -16.98 18.89 -1.97
C ASN A 225 -17.93 19.09 -3.14
N MET A 226 -18.83 20.04 -3.06
CA MET A 226 -19.75 20.41 -4.14
C MET A 226 -18.98 20.93 -5.36
N MET A 227 -18.04 21.86 -5.19
CA MET A 227 -17.18 22.37 -6.27
C MET A 227 -16.35 21.26 -6.91
N VAL A 228 -15.77 20.36 -6.13
CA VAL A 228 -15.01 19.21 -6.66
C VAL A 228 -15.93 18.22 -7.40
N ASN A 229 -17.17 18.02 -6.95
CA ASN A 229 -18.12 17.18 -7.68
C ASN A 229 -18.50 17.78 -9.04
N MET A 230 -18.66 19.11 -9.15
CA MET A 230 -18.85 19.81 -10.42
C MET A 230 -17.60 19.69 -11.31
N LEU A 231 -16.41 19.72 -10.73
CA LEU A 231 -15.14 19.54 -11.45
C LEU A 231 -15.04 18.18 -12.16
N ARG A 232 -15.69 17.12 -11.65
CA ARG A 232 -15.67 15.77 -12.25
C ARG A 232 -16.18 15.73 -13.69
N GLU A 233 -17.10 16.62 -14.06
CA GLU A 233 -17.59 16.75 -15.42
C GLU A 233 -16.51 17.25 -16.40
N HIS A 234 -15.48 17.91 -15.89
CA HIS A 234 -14.44 18.60 -16.66
C HIS A 234 -13.02 18.05 -16.39
N MET A 235 -12.92 16.77 -16.13
CA MET A 235 -11.64 16.07 -15.96
C MET A 235 -11.52 14.90 -16.94
N ASP A 236 -10.30 14.44 -17.18
CA ASP A 236 -10.04 13.31 -18.06
C ASP A 236 -10.79 12.05 -17.60
N GLU A 237 -11.25 11.23 -18.55
CA GLU A 237 -12.02 10.02 -18.29
C GLU A 237 -11.26 9.02 -17.39
N GLU A 238 -9.92 8.97 -17.51
CA GLU A 238 -9.05 8.10 -16.74
C GLU A 238 -8.75 8.63 -15.32
N ALA A 239 -9.05 9.91 -15.06
CA ALA A 239 -8.84 10.53 -13.76
C ALA A 239 -9.82 10.03 -12.70
N ARG A 240 -9.40 10.05 -11.43
CA ARG A 240 -10.28 9.71 -10.29
C ARG A 240 -10.03 10.67 -9.14
N ILE A 241 -11.11 11.09 -8.49
CA ILE A 241 -11.07 11.86 -7.25
C ILE A 241 -11.98 11.16 -6.24
N HIS A 242 -11.45 10.89 -5.05
CA HIS A 242 -12.18 10.29 -3.95
C HIS A 242 -11.98 11.12 -2.70
N TYR A 243 -12.97 11.14 -1.80
CA TYR A 243 -12.82 11.79 -0.51
C TYR A 243 -13.65 11.13 0.59
N VAL A 244 -13.24 11.40 1.81
CA VAL A 244 -14.01 11.12 3.02
C VAL A 244 -13.94 12.32 3.95
N ILE A 245 -15.05 12.68 4.60
CA ILE A 245 -15.06 13.67 5.68
C ILE A 245 -14.56 12.96 6.95
N THR A 246 -13.42 13.38 7.46
CA THR A 246 -12.78 12.78 8.65
C THR A 246 -13.14 13.51 9.94
N LYS A 247 -13.62 14.77 9.85
CA LYS A 247 -14.15 15.56 10.97
C LYS A 247 -15.24 16.50 10.45
N GLY A 248 -16.42 16.50 11.08
CA GLY A 248 -17.57 17.31 10.65
C GLY A 248 -18.29 18.05 11.78
N GLY A 249 -17.70 18.13 12.98
CA GLY A 249 -18.33 18.72 14.15
C GLY A 249 -18.72 17.66 15.20
N LEU A 250 -19.28 18.08 16.33
CA LEU A 250 -19.58 17.22 17.49
C LEU A 250 -21.06 17.16 17.84
N ALA A 251 -21.80 18.27 17.67
CA ALA A 251 -23.22 18.36 18.00
C ALA A 251 -23.95 19.33 17.08
N PRO A 252 -25.20 19.03 16.66
CA PRO A 252 -25.94 19.87 15.70
C PRO A 252 -26.29 21.28 16.21
N ASN A 253 -26.34 21.47 17.50
CA ASN A 253 -26.63 22.78 18.14
C ASN A 253 -25.39 23.66 18.34
N VAL A 254 -24.21 23.22 17.88
CA VAL A 254 -22.96 23.96 17.94
C VAL A 254 -22.42 24.11 16.52
N VAL A 255 -22.24 25.36 16.06
CA VAL A 255 -21.60 25.64 14.77
C VAL A 255 -20.16 25.09 14.79
N PRO A 256 -19.79 24.17 13.88
CA PRO A 256 -18.47 23.56 13.90
C PRO A 256 -17.35 24.54 13.60
N GLU A 257 -16.39 24.69 14.53
CA GLU A 257 -15.20 25.53 14.34
C GLU A 257 -14.08 24.82 13.59
N GLU A 258 -14.13 23.48 13.51
CA GLU A 258 -13.18 22.67 12.74
C GLU A 258 -13.90 21.59 11.96
N ALA A 259 -13.49 21.42 10.69
CA ALA A 259 -13.84 20.28 9.86
C ALA A 259 -12.65 19.85 9.02
N GLU A 260 -12.61 18.58 8.64
CA GLU A 260 -11.53 18.01 7.83
C GLU A 260 -12.10 17.05 6.78
N VAL A 261 -11.61 17.16 5.56
CA VAL A 261 -11.89 16.23 4.47
C VAL A 261 -10.57 15.72 3.89
N TYR A 262 -10.49 14.41 3.62
CA TYR A 262 -9.32 13.75 3.07
C TYR A 262 -9.57 13.34 1.64
N TYR A 263 -8.74 13.82 0.70
CA TYR A 263 -8.85 13.62 -0.73
C TYR A 263 -7.72 12.75 -1.28
N TYR A 264 -8.10 11.90 -2.25
CA TYR A 264 -7.20 11.23 -3.19
C TYR A 264 -7.50 11.74 -4.60
N VAL A 265 -6.44 12.13 -5.32
CA VAL A 265 -6.50 12.56 -6.72
C VAL A 265 -5.61 11.63 -7.53
N ARG A 266 -6.16 10.95 -8.51
CA ARG A 266 -5.48 9.93 -9.31
C ARG A 266 -5.56 10.23 -10.79
N HIS A 267 -4.46 9.98 -11.52
CA HIS A 267 -4.37 10.07 -12.97
C HIS A 267 -3.23 9.18 -13.48
N PRO A 268 -3.33 8.53 -14.68
CA PRO A 268 -2.22 7.73 -15.23
C PRO A 268 -0.98 8.57 -15.53
N ASN A 269 -1.17 9.85 -15.89
CA ASN A 269 -0.09 10.79 -16.15
C ASN A 269 0.14 11.68 -14.91
N VAL A 270 1.38 11.89 -14.58
CA VAL A 270 1.84 12.68 -13.42
C VAL A 270 1.48 14.15 -13.51
N ASP A 271 1.65 14.75 -14.68
CA ASP A 271 1.27 16.15 -14.88
C ASP A 271 -0.23 16.30 -14.75
N GLY A 272 -1.02 15.31 -15.22
CA GLY A 272 -2.45 15.23 -14.98
C GLY A 272 -2.80 15.15 -13.49
N VAL A 273 -2.04 14.37 -12.67
CA VAL A 273 -2.23 14.36 -11.21
C VAL A 273 -2.00 15.73 -10.61
N ARG A 274 -0.91 16.41 -11.01
CA ARG A 274 -0.55 17.75 -10.51
C ARG A 274 -1.59 18.79 -10.86
N ASP A 275 -2.00 18.83 -12.12
CA ASP A 275 -2.98 19.81 -12.61
C ASP A 275 -4.33 19.60 -11.95
N LEU A 276 -4.81 18.37 -11.89
CA LEU A 276 -6.09 18.06 -11.24
C LEU A 276 -6.06 18.36 -9.74
N PHE A 277 -4.95 18.04 -9.06
CA PHE A 277 -4.77 18.37 -7.64
C PHE A 277 -4.81 19.88 -7.39
N ASN A 278 -4.15 20.69 -8.25
CA ASN A 278 -4.18 22.15 -8.17
C ASN A 278 -5.61 22.70 -8.32
N ARG A 279 -6.44 22.06 -9.16
CA ARG A 279 -7.87 22.42 -9.29
C ARG A 279 -8.66 22.09 -8.03
N VAL A 280 -8.35 20.99 -7.34
CA VAL A 280 -8.94 20.65 -6.04
C VAL A 280 -8.53 21.65 -4.96
N VAL A 281 -7.27 22.10 -4.96
CA VAL A 281 -6.80 23.16 -4.04
C VAL A 281 -7.57 24.47 -4.28
N LYS A 282 -7.76 24.89 -5.54
CA LYS A 282 -8.57 26.07 -5.86
C LYS A 282 -10.02 25.96 -5.38
N ALA A 283 -10.60 24.74 -5.41
CA ALA A 283 -11.93 24.53 -4.85
C ALA A 283 -11.95 24.75 -3.32
N ALA A 284 -10.90 24.33 -2.60
CA ALA A 284 -10.77 24.58 -1.17
C ALA A 284 -10.63 26.08 -0.88
N GLU A 285 -9.81 26.79 -1.64
CA GLU A 285 -9.62 28.26 -1.54
C GLU A 285 -10.93 29.01 -1.78
N GLY A 286 -11.64 28.69 -2.87
CA GLY A 286 -12.94 29.29 -3.20
C GLY A 286 -14.01 29.00 -2.16
N ALA A 287 -14.05 27.76 -1.64
CA ALA A 287 -14.96 27.38 -0.57
C ALA A 287 -14.69 28.17 0.72
N SER A 288 -13.42 28.28 1.14
CA SER A 288 -13.06 29.01 2.36
C SER A 288 -13.41 30.49 2.25
N GLN A 289 -13.20 31.10 1.07
CA GLN A 289 -13.55 32.49 0.83
C GLN A 289 -15.05 32.70 0.89
N GLY A 290 -15.84 31.83 0.25
CA GLY A 290 -17.30 31.96 0.20
C GLY A 290 -18.01 31.67 1.52
N THR A 291 -17.42 30.85 2.40
CA THR A 291 -17.95 30.50 3.72
C THR A 291 -17.33 31.31 4.87
N GLU A 292 -16.47 32.26 4.56
CA GLU A 292 -15.73 33.06 5.55
C GLU A 292 -14.95 32.21 6.56
N THR A 293 -14.42 31.07 6.11
CA THR A 293 -13.57 30.15 6.88
C THR A 293 -12.12 30.24 6.42
N VAL A 294 -11.20 29.55 7.12
CA VAL A 294 -9.79 29.46 6.71
C VAL A 294 -9.49 28.00 6.38
N SER A 295 -8.97 27.75 5.18
CA SER A 295 -8.55 26.41 4.77
C SER A 295 -7.03 26.23 4.89
N TYR A 296 -6.62 25.03 5.35
CA TYR A 296 -5.23 24.61 5.41
C TYR A 296 -5.10 23.27 4.67
N THR A 297 -4.16 23.19 3.72
CA THR A 297 -3.86 21.94 2.99
C THR A 297 -2.68 21.24 3.67
N HIS A 298 -2.91 20.05 4.21
CA HIS A 298 -1.87 19.18 4.72
C HIS A 298 -1.58 18.10 3.68
N LEU A 299 -0.49 18.28 2.92
CA LEU A 299 0.05 17.25 2.06
C LEU A 299 0.55 16.10 2.94
N ARG A 300 0.05 14.90 2.74
CA ARG A 300 0.73 13.71 3.21
C ARG A 300 1.87 13.40 2.25
N ALA A 301 2.99 12.92 2.77
CA ALA A 301 4.18 12.57 2.00
C ALA A 301 4.00 11.28 1.15
N HIS A 302 2.83 11.10 0.55
CA HIS A 302 2.49 9.99 -0.34
C HIS A 302 2.40 10.49 -1.78
N GLU A 303 3.36 11.32 -2.17
CA GLU A 303 3.58 11.53 -3.57
C GLU A 303 4.37 10.32 -4.05
N THR A 304 3.76 9.50 -4.90
CA THR A 304 4.52 8.60 -5.74
C THR A 304 5.60 9.47 -6.39
N PRO A 305 6.91 9.21 -6.15
CA PRO A 305 7.91 10.00 -6.85
C PRO A 305 7.71 9.74 -8.33
N VAL A 306 7.55 10.78 -9.01
CA VAL A 306 7.49 10.77 -10.45
C VAL A 306 8.87 10.89 -10.97
#